data_1f43d03d21972655fe4e16749ac9651a
#
_entry.id   1f43d03d21972655fe4e16749ac9651a
#
_cell.length_a   1.000
_cell.length_b   1.000
_cell.length_c   1.000
_cell.angle_alpha   90.00
_cell.angle_beta   90.00
_cell.angle_gamma   90.00
#
_symmetry.space_group_name_H-M   'P 1'
#
loop_
_entity.id
_entity.type
_entity.pdbx_description
1 polymer ?
#
loop_
_entity_poly.entity_id
_entity_poly.type
_entity_poly.pdbx_seq_one_letter_code
_entity_poly.pdbx_strand_id
1 'polypeptide(L)'
;LFMGFGLTHHISLVFLIAVGLGFVVILDPAIIRSPRRWVRPVTAGLLGLLPLLYLPLRAFADVRGSSPDLATWPGFVEHALATGFRGDLFYYISPADVLQRLRIMGNVLSFQFDAVILAGMLVGMLILFAKDKALAWLLGGVFAVFTLVAATYRAPQTVEYMIPAYLAAVLLLGYGLKSLPEGLGRIGIVGPAISSLYMAVVIVAVVSQSVVNRTASGIEHEGLTVREYVAPLLQAAPEGSMLLAHWHWATPLWYLQEVEGLRPDVDVEFVFP
;
A
#
# COMPACT_ATOMS: atom_id res chain seq x y z
N LEU A 1 -1.56 -8.12 17.57
CA LEU A 1 -0.21 -8.49 17.22
C LEU A 1 0.12 -8.14 15.78
N PHE A 2 -0.58 -8.69 14.80
CA PHE A 2 -0.30 -8.45 13.37
C PHE A 2 -0.39 -6.97 12.98
N MET A 3 -1.30 -6.20 13.56
CA MET A 3 -1.37 -4.76 13.31
C MET A 3 -0.11 -4.04 13.79
N GLY A 4 0.36 -4.33 15.02
CA GLY A 4 1.60 -3.76 15.53
C GLY A 4 2.80 -4.18 14.69
N PHE A 5 2.90 -5.45 14.33
CA PHE A 5 3.95 -5.94 13.45
C PHE A 5 3.92 -5.26 12.07
N GLY A 6 2.74 -5.09 11.48
CA GLY A 6 2.59 -4.37 10.22
C GLY A 6 3.09 -2.91 10.29
N LEU A 7 2.82 -2.22 11.40
CA LEU A 7 3.30 -0.84 11.61
C LEU A 7 4.83 -0.75 11.65
N THR A 8 5.54 -1.82 12.02
CA THR A 8 7.01 -1.84 11.95
C THR A 8 7.53 -1.90 10.53
N HIS A 9 6.70 -2.36 9.59
CA HIS A 9 7.05 -2.44 8.18
C HIS A 9 6.69 -1.14 7.45
N HIS A 10 5.48 -0.61 7.67
CA HIS A 10 5.06 0.63 7.03
C HIS A 10 4.05 1.41 7.89
N ILE A 11 4.40 2.64 8.24
CA ILE A 11 3.59 3.49 9.13
C ILE A 11 2.18 3.79 8.57
N SER A 12 1.98 3.76 7.24
CA SER A 12 0.66 4.01 6.65
C SER A 12 -0.40 3.00 7.10
N LEU A 13 0.01 1.84 7.64
CA LEU A 13 -0.94 0.88 8.23
C LEU A 13 -1.65 1.43 9.48
N VAL A 14 -1.20 2.56 10.03
CA VAL A 14 -1.93 3.28 11.11
C VAL A 14 -3.36 3.62 10.68
N PHE A 15 -3.59 3.89 9.40
CA PHE A 15 -4.92 4.20 8.86
C PHE A 15 -5.89 3.01 8.93
N LEU A 16 -5.37 1.76 8.95
CA LEU A 16 -6.19 0.57 9.19
C LEU A 16 -6.74 0.49 10.62
N ILE A 17 -6.11 1.16 11.58
CA ILE A 17 -6.56 1.14 12.98
C ILE A 17 -7.96 1.73 13.07
N ALA A 18 -8.23 2.88 12.44
CA ALA A 18 -9.54 3.52 12.46
C ALA A 18 -10.63 2.62 11.83
N VAL A 19 -10.31 2.01 10.68
CA VAL A 19 -11.22 1.08 10.00
C VAL A 19 -11.47 -0.18 10.84
N GLY A 20 -10.40 -0.76 11.41
CA GLY A 20 -10.47 -1.94 12.27
C GLY A 20 -11.24 -1.69 13.57
N LEU A 21 -11.05 -0.52 14.19
CA LEU A 21 -11.84 -0.11 15.36
C LEU A 21 -13.32 -0.01 15.03
N GLY A 22 -13.66 0.64 13.92
CA GLY A 22 -15.06 0.73 13.46
C GLY A 22 -15.67 -0.67 13.21
N PHE A 23 -14.92 -1.57 12.58
CA PHE A 23 -15.32 -2.94 12.35
C PHE A 23 -15.64 -3.68 13.66
N VAL A 24 -14.72 -3.60 14.64
CA VAL A 24 -14.91 -4.22 15.96
C VAL A 24 -16.14 -3.65 16.68
N VAL A 25 -16.32 -2.33 16.62
CA VAL A 25 -17.48 -1.66 17.24
C VAL A 25 -18.80 -2.06 16.57
N ILE A 26 -18.84 -2.27 15.27
CA ILE A 26 -20.02 -2.74 14.56
C ILE A 26 -20.37 -4.18 14.99
N LEU A 27 -19.36 -5.04 15.19
CA LEU A 27 -19.56 -6.43 15.63
C LEU A 27 -19.97 -6.53 17.11
N ASP A 28 -19.36 -5.73 17.97
CA ASP A 28 -19.61 -5.70 19.42
C ASP A 28 -19.63 -4.25 19.95
N PRO A 29 -20.78 -3.55 19.85
CA PRO A 29 -20.88 -2.18 20.36
C PRO A 29 -20.60 -2.04 21.85
N ALA A 30 -20.75 -3.12 22.62
CA ALA A 30 -20.51 -3.11 24.08
C ALA A 30 -19.01 -2.96 24.41
N ILE A 31 -18.12 -3.19 23.46
CA ILE A 31 -16.66 -3.06 23.64
C ILE A 31 -16.27 -1.63 24.03
N ILE A 32 -16.99 -0.60 23.53
CA ILE A 32 -16.73 0.81 23.86
C ILE A 32 -16.86 1.05 25.38
N ARG A 33 -17.81 0.38 26.02
CA ARG A 33 -18.09 0.53 27.47
C ARG A 33 -17.27 -0.40 28.34
N SER A 34 -16.39 -1.21 27.77
CA SER A 34 -15.65 -2.25 28.49
C SER A 34 -14.14 -2.09 28.35
N PRO A 35 -13.50 -1.12 29.05
CA PRO A 35 -12.05 -0.84 28.91
C PRO A 35 -11.16 -2.08 29.10
N ARG A 36 -11.56 -3.00 29.98
CA ARG A 36 -10.81 -4.24 30.24
C ARG A 36 -10.68 -5.14 29.02
N ARG A 37 -11.64 -5.09 28.07
CA ARG A 37 -11.58 -5.87 26.82
C ARG A 37 -10.49 -5.38 25.86
N TRP A 38 -10.08 -4.11 26.00
CA TRP A 38 -9.02 -3.51 25.17
C TRP A 38 -7.61 -3.91 25.63
N VAL A 39 -7.43 -4.34 26.86
CA VAL A 39 -6.10 -4.66 27.41
C VAL A 39 -5.38 -5.69 26.54
N ARG A 40 -6.03 -6.83 26.25
CA ARG A 40 -5.40 -7.89 25.45
C ARG A 40 -5.03 -7.46 24.02
N PRO A 41 -5.93 -6.87 23.20
CA PRO A 41 -5.58 -6.45 21.85
C PRO A 41 -4.54 -5.31 21.83
N VAL A 42 -4.60 -4.36 22.78
CA VAL A 42 -3.60 -3.29 22.90
C VAL A 42 -2.24 -3.88 23.27
N THR A 43 -2.16 -4.73 24.29
CA THR A 43 -0.90 -5.41 24.67
C THR A 43 -0.34 -6.22 23.51
N ALA A 44 -1.18 -6.98 22.82
CA ALA A 44 -0.75 -7.73 21.64
C ALA A 44 -0.27 -6.80 20.51
N GLY A 45 -0.92 -5.65 20.32
CA GLY A 45 -0.45 -4.61 19.39
C GLY A 45 0.93 -4.07 19.76
N LEU A 46 1.12 -3.71 21.01
CA LEU A 46 2.41 -3.22 21.53
C LEU A 46 3.53 -4.28 21.40
N LEU A 47 3.23 -5.54 21.70
CA LEU A 47 4.17 -6.64 21.47
C LEU A 47 4.54 -6.79 19.98
N GLY A 48 3.61 -6.48 19.08
CA GLY A 48 3.88 -6.45 17.64
C GLY A 48 4.85 -5.35 17.21
N LEU A 49 5.05 -4.31 18.00
CA LEU A 49 6.01 -3.23 17.74
C LEU A 49 7.44 -3.56 18.16
N LEU A 50 7.66 -4.67 18.90
CA LEU A 50 9.01 -5.03 19.40
C LEU A 50 10.09 -5.07 18.30
N PRO A 51 9.84 -5.47 17.05
CA PRO A 51 10.87 -5.41 16.01
C PRO A 51 11.46 -4.03 15.76
N LEU A 52 10.73 -2.94 16.09
CA LEU A 52 11.30 -1.59 16.00
C LEU A 52 12.54 -1.40 16.89
N LEU A 53 12.64 -2.15 17.99
CA LEU A 53 13.81 -2.10 18.87
C LEU A 53 15.10 -2.56 18.20
N TYR A 54 15.00 -3.27 17.07
CA TYR A 54 16.16 -3.63 16.27
C TYR A 54 16.92 -2.38 15.78
N LEU A 55 16.23 -1.30 15.45
CA LEU A 55 16.83 -0.07 14.92
C LEU A 55 17.81 0.58 15.90
N PRO A 56 17.41 0.92 17.16
CA PRO A 56 18.36 1.47 18.12
C PRO A 56 19.46 0.49 18.50
N LEU A 57 19.18 -0.82 18.57
CA LEU A 57 20.22 -1.83 18.86
C LEU A 57 21.32 -1.83 17.78
N ARG A 58 20.95 -1.66 16.52
CA ARG A 58 21.92 -1.56 15.40
C ARG A 58 22.70 -0.26 15.47
N ALA A 59 22.04 0.86 15.81
CA ALA A 59 22.69 2.15 15.97
C ALA A 59 23.70 2.18 17.14
N PHE A 60 23.36 1.56 18.27
CA PHE A 60 24.28 1.40 19.41
C PHE A 60 25.50 0.51 19.08
N ALA A 61 25.35 -0.44 18.16
CA ALA A 61 26.44 -1.30 17.71
C ALA A 61 27.28 -0.68 16.60
N ASP A 62 27.04 0.58 16.26
CA ASP A 62 27.75 1.34 15.20
C ASP A 62 27.86 0.56 13.88
N VAL A 63 26.77 -0.10 13.51
CA VAL A 63 26.76 -0.90 12.29
C VAL A 63 26.69 0.00 11.08
N ARG A 64 27.52 -0.27 10.08
CA ARG A 64 27.56 0.46 8.81
C ARG A 64 26.15 0.66 8.23
N GLY A 65 25.82 1.88 7.85
CA GLY A 65 24.50 2.25 7.30
C GLY A 65 23.42 2.51 8.36
N SER A 66 23.71 2.39 9.67
CA SER A 66 22.80 2.83 10.72
C SER A 66 22.98 4.32 11.00
N SER A 67 21.86 5.09 11.05
CA SER A 67 21.94 6.48 11.48
C SER A 67 22.26 6.55 12.98
N PRO A 68 23.26 7.34 13.41
CA PRO A 68 23.57 7.55 14.83
C PRO A 68 22.39 8.12 15.63
N ASP A 69 21.50 8.87 14.98
CA ASP A 69 20.31 9.45 15.61
C ASP A 69 19.36 8.39 16.16
N LEU A 70 19.33 7.20 15.55
CA LEU A 70 18.51 6.07 16.02
C LEU A 70 18.97 5.52 17.38
N ALA A 71 20.19 5.82 17.84
CA ALA A 71 20.69 5.52 19.18
C ALA A 71 20.10 6.46 20.23
N THR A 72 19.48 7.57 19.84
CA THR A 72 18.83 8.52 20.75
C THR A 72 17.32 8.29 20.78
N TRP A 73 16.70 8.56 21.95
CA TRP A 73 15.24 8.45 22.05
C TRP A 73 14.49 9.40 21.10
N PRO A 74 14.86 10.69 20.97
CA PRO A 74 14.21 11.58 20.00
C PRO A 74 14.34 11.08 18.56
N GLY A 75 15.53 10.73 18.11
CA GLY A 75 15.75 10.26 16.73
C GLY A 75 15.03 8.95 16.44
N PHE A 76 15.00 8.01 17.39
CA PHE A 76 14.21 6.78 17.27
C PHE A 76 12.70 7.07 17.12
N VAL A 77 12.15 7.95 17.95
CA VAL A 77 10.73 8.33 17.89
C VAL A 77 10.42 9.07 16.60
N GLU A 78 11.28 9.97 16.17
CA GLU A 78 11.16 10.68 14.92
C GLU A 78 11.10 9.72 13.72
N HIS A 79 12.00 8.76 13.67
CA HIS A 79 12.02 7.73 12.63
C HIS A 79 10.78 6.82 12.71
N ALA A 80 10.45 6.28 13.90
CA ALA A 80 9.33 5.37 14.09
C ALA A 80 7.98 6.00 13.72
N LEU A 81 7.83 7.31 13.94
CA LEU A 81 6.64 8.08 13.58
C LEU A 81 6.71 8.73 12.20
N ALA A 82 7.79 8.52 11.46
CA ALA A 82 8.03 9.08 10.12
C ALA A 82 7.75 10.61 10.07
N THR A 83 8.25 11.35 11.08
CA THR A 83 7.91 12.77 11.26
C THR A 83 8.40 13.65 10.11
N GLY A 84 9.48 13.25 9.42
CA GLY A 84 10.00 13.94 8.23
C GLY A 84 9.01 14.00 7.06
N PHE A 85 8.03 13.09 7.02
CA PHE A 85 7.01 13.07 5.96
C PHE A 85 5.69 13.76 6.33
N ARG A 86 5.60 14.40 7.50
CA ARG A 86 4.36 15.06 7.96
C ARG A 86 3.92 16.21 7.06
N GLY A 87 4.87 16.92 6.44
CA GLY A 87 4.56 18.00 5.51
C GLY A 87 3.92 17.54 4.20
N ASP A 88 4.10 16.27 3.85
CA ASP A 88 3.55 15.68 2.62
C ASP A 88 2.22 15.00 2.85
N LEU A 89 1.96 14.53 4.08
CA LEU A 89 0.70 13.90 4.46
C LEU A 89 -0.41 14.97 4.51
N PHE A 90 -1.51 14.69 3.81
CA PHE A 90 -2.64 15.61 3.66
C PHE A 90 -2.26 16.96 3.01
N TYR A 91 -1.24 16.97 2.15
CA TYR A 91 -0.83 18.17 1.44
C TYR A 91 -1.94 18.71 0.53
N TYR A 92 -2.64 17.82 -0.19
CA TYR A 92 -3.73 18.17 -1.11
C TYR A 92 -5.09 18.06 -0.41
N ILE A 93 -5.36 18.93 0.59
CA ILE A 93 -6.62 18.88 1.37
C ILE A 93 -7.61 19.99 1.02
N SER A 94 -7.24 20.96 0.17
CA SER A 94 -8.23 21.92 -0.28
C SER A 94 -9.35 21.23 -1.07
N PRO A 95 -10.62 21.67 -1.01
CA PRO A 95 -11.70 21.01 -1.73
C PRO A 95 -11.45 20.87 -3.23
N ALA A 96 -10.79 21.86 -3.84
CA ALA A 96 -10.42 21.84 -5.26
C ALA A 96 -9.37 20.76 -5.55
N ASP A 97 -8.31 20.69 -4.72
CA ASP A 97 -7.25 19.69 -4.84
C ASP A 97 -7.80 18.28 -4.65
N VAL A 98 -8.58 18.06 -3.59
CA VAL A 98 -9.19 16.74 -3.32
C VAL A 98 -10.04 16.28 -4.51
N LEU A 99 -10.86 17.15 -5.09
CA LEU A 99 -11.68 16.81 -6.25
C LEU A 99 -10.82 16.45 -7.46
N GLN A 100 -9.78 17.23 -7.74
CA GLN A 100 -8.84 16.94 -8.83
C GLN A 100 -8.09 15.61 -8.60
N ARG A 101 -7.60 15.41 -7.39
CA ARG A 101 -6.88 14.17 -7.02
C ARG A 101 -7.78 12.94 -7.06
N LEU A 102 -9.04 13.03 -6.64
CA LEU A 102 -10.00 11.93 -6.77
C LEU A 102 -10.28 11.57 -8.24
N ARG A 103 -10.29 12.54 -9.15
CA ARG A 103 -10.34 12.25 -10.60
C ARG A 103 -9.11 11.48 -11.06
N ILE A 104 -7.91 11.86 -10.57
CA ILE A 104 -6.67 11.13 -10.84
C ILE A 104 -6.77 9.69 -10.29
N MET A 105 -7.29 9.49 -9.06
CA MET A 105 -7.49 8.15 -8.50
C MET A 105 -8.48 7.32 -9.35
N GLY A 106 -9.52 7.94 -9.88
CA GLY A 106 -10.42 7.29 -10.84
C GLY A 106 -9.69 6.81 -12.09
N ASN A 107 -8.82 7.63 -12.67
CA ASN A 107 -7.97 7.23 -13.80
C ASN A 107 -7.01 6.10 -13.42
N VAL A 108 -6.33 6.20 -12.27
CA VAL A 108 -5.44 5.13 -11.78
C VAL A 108 -6.20 3.81 -11.64
N LEU A 109 -7.41 3.82 -11.07
CA LEU A 109 -8.26 2.64 -10.99
C LEU A 109 -8.63 2.08 -12.37
N SER A 110 -8.92 2.95 -13.35
CA SER A 110 -9.25 2.51 -14.72
C SER A 110 -8.06 1.94 -15.50
N PHE A 111 -6.83 2.30 -15.12
CA PHE A 111 -5.62 1.63 -15.64
C PHE A 111 -5.39 0.26 -15.01
N GLN A 112 -5.74 0.10 -13.72
CA GLN A 112 -5.57 -1.16 -13.01
C GLN A 112 -6.65 -2.19 -13.32
N PHE A 113 -7.88 -1.74 -13.54
CA PHE A 113 -9.06 -2.58 -13.71
C PHE A 113 -9.93 -2.04 -14.84
N ASP A 114 -10.34 -2.89 -15.75
CA ASP A 114 -11.29 -2.49 -16.80
C ASP A 114 -12.70 -2.18 -16.21
N ALA A 115 -13.54 -1.56 -17.03
CA ALA A 115 -14.86 -1.11 -16.61
C ALA A 115 -15.77 -2.27 -16.13
N VAL A 116 -15.61 -3.47 -16.67
CA VAL A 116 -16.40 -4.66 -16.29
C VAL A 116 -15.99 -5.12 -14.89
N ILE A 117 -14.68 -5.15 -14.62
CA ILE A 117 -14.13 -5.50 -13.30
C ILE A 117 -14.58 -4.48 -12.26
N LEU A 118 -14.47 -3.17 -12.57
CA LEU A 118 -14.93 -2.10 -11.68
C LEU A 118 -16.44 -2.19 -11.40
N ALA A 119 -17.24 -2.48 -12.41
CA ALA A 119 -18.68 -2.71 -12.22
C ALA A 119 -18.96 -3.93 -11.33
N GLY A 120 -18.19 -5.02 -11.50
CA GLY A 120 -18.27 -6.21 -10.66
C GLY A 120 -17.90 -5.92 -9.20
N MET A 121 -16.87 -5.10 -8.95
CA MET A 121 -16.52 -4.64 -7.60
C MET A 121 -17.63 -3.82 -6.95
N LEU A 122 -18.25 -2.91 -7.71
CA LEU A 122 -19.40 -2.12 -7.25
C LEU A 122 -20.59 -3.02 -6.89
N VAL A 123 -20.91 -3.98 -7.74
CA VAL A 123 -21.97 -4.96 -7.46
C VAL A 123 -21.66 -5.72 -6.17
N GLY A 124 -20.43 -6.20 -6.00
CA GLY A 124 -19.97 -6.86 -4.78
C GLY A 124 -20.14 -5.99 -3.55
N MET A 125 -19.78 -4.71 -3.63
CA MET A 125 -19.94 -3.74 -2.53
C MET A 125 -21.42 -3.53 -2.16
N LEU A 126 -22.31 -3.35 -3.15
CA LEU A 126 -23.73 -3.15 -2.92
C LEU A 126 -24.38 -4.37 -2.25
N ILE A 127 -24.05 -5.57 -2.72
CA ILE A 127 -24.53 -6.82 -2.13
C ILE A 127 -24.02 -6.96 -0.69
N LEU A 128 -22.74 -6.69 -0.48
CA LEU A 128 -22.12 -6.79 0.84
C LEU A 128 -22.74 -5.82 1.82
N PHE A 129 -22.94 -4.57 1.41
CA PHE A 129 -23.59 -3.55 2.23
C PHE A 129 -25.01 -3.96 2.68
N ALA A 130 -25.73 -4.67 1.82
CA ALA A 130 -27.06 -5.18 2.15
C ALA A 130 -27.04 -6.40 3.09
N LYS A 131 -26.00 -7.26 3.00
CA LYS A 131 -25.94 -8.55 3.72
C LYS A 131 -25.10 -8.51 5.00
N ASP A 132 -23.96 -7.80 4.99
CA ASP A 132 -22.99 -7.77 6.09
C ASP A 132 -22.37 -6.38 6.22
N LYS A 133 -22.98 -5.55 7.07
CA LYS A 133 -22.55 -4.18 7.31
C LYS A 133 -21.13 -4.08 7.91
N ALA A 134 -20.73 -5.07 8.72
CA ALA A 134 -19.42 -5.06 9.35
C ALA A 134 -18.32 -5.29 8.30
N LEU A 135 -18.48 -6.30 7.46
CA LEU A 135 -17.54 -6.58 6.39
C LEU A 135 -17.55 -5.49 5.30
N ALA A 136 -18.74 -4.90 5.01
CA ALA A 136 -18.87 -3.76 4.11
C ALA A 136 -18.09 -2.54 4.63
N TRP A 137 -18.18 -2.26 5.94
CA TRP A 137 -17.38 -1.24 6.59
C TRP A 137 -15.89 -1.53 6.48
N LEU A 138 -15.47 -2.78 6.73
CA LEU A 138 -14.06 -3.16 6.67
C LEU A 138 -13.50 -2.97 5.26
N LEU A 139 -14.08 -3.60 4.26
CA LEU A 139 -13.55 -3.54 2.88
C LEU A 139 -13.75 -2.16 2.25
N GLY A 140 -14.94 -1.57 2.40
CA GLY A 140 -15.23 -0.22 1.91
C GLY A 140 -14.41 0.84 2.63
N GLY A 141 -14.21 0.69 3.94
CA GLY A 141 -13.38 1.57 4.75
C GLY A 141 -11.91 1.50 4.36
N VAL A 142 -11.35 0.31 4.14
CA VAL A 142 -9.97 0.15 3.63
C VAL A 142 -9.84 0.82 2.27
N PHE A 143 -10.76 0.54 1.34
CA PHE A 143 -10.75 1.16 0.01
C PHE A 143 -10.80 2.68 0.11
N ALA A 144 -11.76 3.23 0.87
CA ALA A 144 -11.95 4.68 0.99
C ALA A 144 -10.76 5.38 1.66
N VAL A 145 -10.27 4.83 2.77
CA VAL A 145 -9.18 5.43 3.54
C VAL A 145 -7.88 5.45 2.74
N PHE A 146 -7.49 4.34 2.10
CA PHE A 146 -6.25 4.32 1.32
C PHE A 146 -6.35 5.12 0.03
N THR A 147 -7.53 5.17 -0.61
CA THR A 147 -7.77 6.07 -1.75
C THR A 147 -7.65 7.53 -1.32
N LEU A 148 -8.21 7.92 -0.17
CA LEU A 148 -8.12 9.28 0.36
C LEU A 148 -6.68 9.64 0.74
N VAL A 149 -5.97 8.75 1.43
CA VAL A 149 -4.55 8.94 1.78
C VAL A 149 -3.72 9.11 0.52
N ALA A 150 -3.84 8.23 -0.47
CA ALA A 150 -3.13 8.34 -1.74
C ALA A 150 -3.49 9.62 -2.52
N ALA A 151 -4.75 10.05 -2.45
CA ALA A 151 -5.20 11.29 -3.09
C ALA A 151 -4.62 12.54 -2.42
N THR A 152 -4.48 12.55 -1.10
CA THR A 152 -4.08 13.75 -0.35
C THR A 152 -2.58 13.82 -0.06
N TYR A 153 -1.86 12.73 -0.23
CA TYR A 153 -0.44 12.64 0.02
C TYR A 153 0.39 13.16 -1.16
N ARG A 154 1.40 13.98 -0.89
CA ARG A 154 2.37 14.46 -1.87
C ARG A 154 3.54 13.47 -1.99
N ALA A 155 3.30 12.37 -2.71
CA ALA A 155 4.32 11.39 -3.00
C ALA A 155 4.34 11.05 -4.50
N PRO A 156 5.51 10.77 -5.08
CA PRO A 156 5.63 10.34 -6.47
C PRO A 156 5.01 8.97 -6.72
N GLN A 157 4.99 8.09 -5.70
CA GLN A 157 4.52 6.69 -5.79
C GLN A 157 3.04 6.54 -5.40
N THR A 158 2.17 7.37 -5.94
CA THR A 158 0.73 7.35 -5.60
C THR A 158 0.07 5.98 -5.81
N VAL A 159 0.52 5.21 -6.83
CA VAL A 159 -0.06 3.90 -7.18
C VAL A 159 0.22 2.86 -6.10
N GLU A 160 1.41 2.86 -5.53
CA GLU A 160 1.83 1.94 -4.47
C GLU A 160 1.04 2.16 -3.18
N TYR A 161 0.71 3.40 -2.85
CA TYR A 161 -0.14 3.71 -1.69
C TYR A 161 -1.58 3.23 -1.84
N MET A 162 -2.02 2.91 -3.07
CA MET A 162 -3.33 2.34 -3.36
C MET A 162 -3.39 0.81 -3.23
N ILE A 163 -2.28 0.11 -3.03
CA ILE A 163 -2.25 -1.37 -2.96
C ILE A 163 -3.29 -1.94 -1.97
N PRO A 164 -3.47 -1.40 -0.74
CA PRO A 164 -4.50 -1.92 0.16
C PRO A 164 -5.92 -1.67 -0.37
N ALA A 165 -6.16 -0.57 -1.09
CA ALA A 165 -7.45 -0.30 -1.74
C ALA A 165 -7.72 -1.30 -2.87
N TYR A 166 -6.70 -1.64 -3.67
CA TYR A 166 -6.83 -2.67 -4.72
C TYR A 166 -7.18 -4.04 -4.13
N LEU A 167 -6.51 -4.43 -3.04
CA LEU A 167 -6.82 -5.68 -2.34
C LEU A 167 -8.28 -5.72 -1.87
N ALA A 168 -8.75 -4.64 -1.24
CA ALA A 168 -10.15 -4.53 -0.81
C ALA A 168 -11.11 -4.62 -2.00
N ALA A 169 -10.81 -3.94 -3.11
CA ALA A 169 -11.60 -3.96 -4.33
C ALA A 169 -11.70 -5.37 -4.95
N VAL A 170 -10.58 -6.10 -5.01
CA VAL A 170 -10.58 -7.50 -5.50
C VAL A 170 -11.39 -8.43 -4.59
N LEU A 171 -11.34 -8.24 -3.27
CA LEU A 171 -12.18 -9.00 -2.34
C LEU A 171 -13.66 -8.68 -2.52
N LEU A 172 -14.02 -7.43 -2.81
CA LEU A 172 -15.39 -7.04 -3.16
C LEU A 172 -15.86 -7.72 -4.44
N LEU A 173 -15.02 -7.79 -5.48
CA LEU A 173 -15.31 -8.52 -6.70
C LEU A 173 -15.59 -10.00 -6.41
N GLY A 174 -14.69 -10.65 -5.65
CA GLY A 174 -14.85 -12.05 -5.25
C GLY A 174 -16.15 -12.30 -4.47
N TYR A 175 -16.51 -11.37 -3.58
CA TYR A 175 -17.78 -11.43 -2.85
C TYR A 175 -18.99 -11.30 -3.79
N GLY A 176 -18.93 -10.40 -4.77
CA GLY A 176 -19.96 -10.22 -5.80
C GLY A 176 -20.13 -11.48 -6.64
N LEU A 177 -19.03 -12.07 -7.10
CA LEU A 177 -19.01 -13.31 -7.88
C LEU A 177 -19.67 -14.49 -7.13
N LYS A 178 -19.43 -14.59 -5.82
CA LYS A 178 -20.05 -15.60 -4.96
C LYS A 178 -21.52 -15.35 -4.72
N SER A 179 -21.88 -14.11 -4.37
CA SER A 179 -23.19 -13.81 -3.76
C SER A 179 -24.27 -13.50 -4.79
N LEU A 180 -23.94 -13.02 -5.98
CA LEU A 180 -24.91 -12.72 -7.02
C LEU A 180 -25.62 -13.99 -7.54
N PRO A 181 -24.91 -15.10 -7.85
CA PRO A 181 -25.54 -16.36 -8.22
C PRO A 181 -26.49 -16.89 -7.15
N GLU A 182 -26.09 -16.82 -5.87
CA GLU A 182 -26.95 -17.26 -4.75
C GLU A 182 -28.24 -16.46 -4.66
N GLY A 183 -28.20 -15.15 -4.94
CA GLY A 183 -29.35 -14.26 -4.96
C GLY A 183 -30.27 -14.54 -6.15
N LEU A 184 -29.69 -14.62 -7.35
CA LEU A 184 -30.41 -14.82 -8.60
C LEU A 184 -30.99 -16.24 -8.75
N GLY A 185 -30.36 -17.26 -8.15
CA GLY A 185 -30.84 -18.64 -8.16
C GLY A 185 -32.27 -18.80 -7.58
N ARG A 186 -32.77 -17.80 -6.83
CA ARG A 186 -34.11 -17.74 -6.31
C ARG A 186 -35.15 -17.24 -7.34
N ILE A 187 -34.69 -16.77 -8.52
CA ILE A 187 -35.54 -16.17 -9.57
C ILE A 187 -35.80 -17.19 -10.70
N GLY A 188 -36.18 -18.42 -10.37
CA GLY A 188 -36.49 -19.44 -11.36
C GLY A 188 -35.34 -19.77 -12.32
N ILE A 189 -35.65 -20.17 -13.56
CA ILE A 189 -34.70 -20.65 -14.56
C ILE A 189 -33.80 -19.50 -15.10
N VAL A 190 -34.29 -18.27 -15.11
CA VAL A 190 -33.58 -17.10 -15.66
C VAL A 190 -32.40 -16.68 -14.76
N GLY A 191 -32.53 -16.83 -13.45
CA GLY A 191 -31.50 -16.44 -12.50
C GLY A 191 -30.18 -17.16 -12.70
N PRO A 192 -30.09 -18.48 -12.83
CA PRO A 192 -28.86 -19.20 -13.13
C PRO A 192 -28.20 -18.79 -14.44
N ALA A 193 -29.00 -18.54 -15.50
CA ALA A 193 -28.47 -18.11 -16.80
C ALA A 193 -27.78 -16.72 -16.70
N ILE A 194 -28.44 -15.76 -16.04
CA ILE A 194 -27.86 -14.42 -15.80
C ILE A 194 -26.59 -14.52 -14.95
N SER A 195 -26.58 -15.35 -13.91
CA SER A 195 -25.41 -15.58 -13.06
C SER A 195 -24.22 -16.14 -13.84
N SER A 196 -24.48 -17.15 -14.69
CA SER A 196 -23.44 -17.77 -15.49
C SER A 196 -22.88 -16.79 -16.51
N LEU A 197 -23.73 -15.97 -17.13
CA LEU A 197 -23.30 -14.92 -18.05
C LEU A 197 -22.44 -13.87 -17.32
N TYR A 198 -22.87 -13.40 -16.15
CA TYR A 198 -22.11 -12.45 -15.35
C TYR A 198 -20.72 -13.01 -14.99
N MET A 199 -20.67 -14.25 -14.48
CA MET A 199 -19.39 -14.90 -14.15
C MET A 199 -18.50 -15.04 -15.39
N ALA A 200 -19.04 -15.47 -16.51
CA ALA A 200 -18.28 -15.61 -17.74
C ALA A 200 -17.70 -14.27 -18.20
N VAL A 201 -18.52 -13.20 -18.21
CA VAL A 201 -18.08 -11.84 -18.59
C VAL A 201 -16.97 -11.34 -17.67
N VAL A 202 -17.10 -11.49 -16.36
CA VAL A 202 -16.03 -11.07 -15.42
C VAL A 202 -14.76 -11.90 -15.59
N ILE A 203 -14.88 -13.22 -15.76
CA ILE A 203 -13.70 -14.08 -16.01
C ILE A 203 -12.99 -13.67 -17.29
N VAL A 204 -13.71 -13.45 -18.38
CA VAL A 204 -13.14 -12.98 -19.65
C VAL A 204 -12.44 -11.64 -19.45
N ALA A 205 -13.05 -10.68 -18.73
CA ALA A 205 -12.45 -9.40 -18.44
C ALA A 205 -11.15 -9.54 -17.62
N VAL A 206 -11.13 -10.36 -16.57
CA VAL A 206 -9.93 -10.62 -15.76
C VAL A 206 -8.82 -11.27 -16.58
N VAL A 207 -9.14 -12.26 -17.43
CA VAL A 207 -8.17 -12.91 -18.30
C VAL A 207 -7.61 -11.93 -19.33
N SER A 208 -8.49 -11.15 -19.98
CA SER A 208 -8.09 -10.12 -20.94
C SER A 208 -7.15 -9.09 -20.30
N GLN A 209 -7.52 -8.55 -19.15
CA GLN A 209 -6.68 -7.61 -18.40
C GLN A 209 -5.32 -8.22 -18.02
N SER A 210 -5.31 -9.50 -17.60
CA SER A 210 -4.07 -10.21 -17.26
C SER A 210 -3.14 -10.37 -18.47
N VAL A 211 -3.70 -10.65 -19.65
CA VAL A 211 -2.93 -10.73 -20.90
C VAL A 211 -2.33 -9.38 -21.27
N VAL A 212 -3.14 -8.30 -21.20
CA VAL A 212 -2.66 -6.93 -21.47
C VAL A 212 -1.54 -6.54 -20.50
N ASN A 213 -1.73 -6.78 -19.21
CA ASN A 213 -0.73 -6.46 -18.19
C ASN A 213 0.57 -7.26 -18.39
N ARG A 214 0.47 -8.55 -18.77
CA ARG A 214 1.64 -9.38 -19.07
C ARG A 214 2.43 -8.84 -20.25
N THR A 215 1.74 -8.38 -21.30
CA THR A 215 2.39 -7.79 -22.47
C THR A 215 3.10 -6.49 -22.09
N ALA A 216 2.47 -5.64 -21.28
CA ALA A 216 3.08 -4.42 -20.77
C ALA A 216 4.33 -4.70 -19.90
N SER A 217 4.27 -5.71 -19.00
CA SER A 217 5.42 -6.13 -18.19
C SER A 217 6.58 -6.70 -19.02
N GLY A 218 6.31 -7.31 -20.18
CA GLY A 218 7.33 -7.84 -21.07
C GLY A 218 8.24 -6.76 -21.65
N ILE A 219 7.73 -5.54 -21.81
CA ILE A 219 8.51 -4.40 -22.32
C ILE A 219 9.64 -4.01 -21.36
N GLU A 220 9.44 -4.17 -20.05
CA GLU A 220 10.44 -3.85 -19.03
C GLU A 220 11.65 -4.80 -19.06
N HIS A 221 11.50 -6.03 -19.59
CA HIS A 221 12.57 -7.00 -19.68
C HIS A 221 13.48 -6.83 -20.90
N GLU A 222 13.09 -6.01 -21.87
CA GLU A 222 13.91 -5.69 -23.05
C GLU A 222 14.85 -4.51 -22.84
N GLY A 223 14.71 -3.79 -21.70
CA GLY A 223 15.56 -2.67 -21.31
C GLY A 223 16.81 -3.10 -20.54
N LEU A 224 17.71 -2.16 -20.37
CA LEU A 224 18.87 -2.32 -19.47
C LEU A 224 18.41 -2.62 -18.04
N THR A 225 19.02 -3.59 -17.41
CA THR A 225 18.82 -3.79 -15.96
C THR A 225 19.29 -2.55 -15.19
N VAL A 226 18.75 -2.34 -14.00
CA VAL A 226 19.19 -1.22 -13.13
C VAL A 226 20.71 -1.24 -12.96
N ARG A 227 21.32 -2.42 -12.80
CA ARG A 227 22.77 -2.58 -12.67
C ARG A 227 23.51 -2.14 -13.94
N GLU A 228 23.05 -2.56 -15.10
CA GLU A 228 23.65 -2.18 -16.40
C GLU A 228 23.56 -0.69 -16.67
N TYR A 229 22.59 0.00 -16.10
CA TYR A 229 22.48 1.45 -16.18
C TYR A 229 23.38 2.17 -15.17
N VAL A 230 23.36 1.80 -13.89
CA VAL A 230 24.05 2.56 -12.83
C VAL A 230 25.54 2.22 -12.68
N ALA A 231 25.97 0.98 -13.01
CA ALA A 231 27.37 0.61 -12.89
C ALA A 231 28.29 1.45 -13.80
N PRO A 232 27.97 1.70 -15.08
CA PRO A 232 28.77 2.60 -15.92
C PRO A 232 28.79 4.04 -15.40
N LEU A 233 27.70 4.56 -14.82
CA LEU A 233 27.66 5.89 -14.23
C LEU A 233 28.65 6.01 -13.07
N LEU A 234 28.64 5.01 -12.17
CA LEU A 234 29.56 4.97 -11.04
C LEU A 234 31.03 4.81 -11.50
N GLN A 235 31.27 3.97 -12.52
CA GLN A 235 32.61 3.77 -13.08
C GLN A 235 33.15 5.01 -13.79
N ALA A 236 32.28 5.78 -14.45
CA ALA A 236 32.67 6.99 -15.17
C ALA A 236 32.92 8.22 -14.26
N ALA A 237 32.46 8.14 -13.00
CA ALA A 237 32.61 9.22 -12.05
C ALA A 237 34.12 9.50 -11.79
N PRO A 238 34.59 10.78 -11.73
CA PRO A 238 35.95 11.11 -11.36
C PRO A 238 36.35 10.53 -10.00
N GLU A 239 37.64 10.28 -9.79
CA GLU A 239 38.14 9.77 -8.51
C GLU A 239 37.86 10.78 -7.38
N GLY A 240 37.35 10.29 -6.25
CA GLY A 240 37.01 11.12 -5.08
C GLY A 240 35.85 12.11 -5.32
N SER A 241 35.08 11.93 -6.40
CA SER A 241 33.96 12.83 -6.68
C SER A 241 32.73 12.50 -5.85
N MET A 242 31.80 13.48 -5.74
CA MET A 242 30.48 13.31 -5.16
C MET A 242 29.44 13.13 -6.27
N LEU A 243 28.61 12.09 -6.18
CA LEU A 243 27.53 11.78 -7.09
C LEU A 243 26.18 12.06 -6.39
N LEU A 244 25.49 13.11 -6.82
CA LEU A 244 24.15 13.43 -6.30
C LEU A 244 23.09 12.59 -7.02
N ALA A 245 22.33 11.80 -6.29
CA ALA A 245 21.37 10.90 -6.89
C ALA A 245 20.01 10.95 -6.17
N HIS A 246 18.93 10.86 -6.96
CA HIS A 246 17.60 10.64 -6.43
C HIS A 246 17.47 9.23 -5.86
N TRP A 247 16.53 8.99 -4.94
CA TRP A 247 16.32 7.73 -4.21
C TRP A 247 16.40 6.46 -5.06
N HIS A 248 15.73 6.46 -6.22
CA HIS A 248 15.71 5.30 -7.12
C HIS A 248 17.09 4.96 -7.73
N TRP A 249 17.99 5.93 -7.77
CA TRP A 249 19.36 5.77 -8.30
C TRP A 249 20.38 5.65 -7.18
N ALA A 250 20.21 6.37 -6.09
CA ALA A 250 21.11 6.31 -4.93
C ALA A 250 21.15 4.88 -4.35
N THR A 251 20.00 4.25 -4.18
CA THR A 251 19.89 2.90 -3.60
C THR A 251 20.69 1.84 -4.37
N PRO A 252 20.55 1.67 -5.70
CA PRO A 252 21.38 0.72 -6.43
C PRO A 252 22.86 1.12 -6.52
N LEU A 253 23.19 2.41 -6.50
CA LEU A 253 24.58 2.87 -6.43
C LEU A 253 25.22 2.47 -5.10
N TRP A 254 24.55 2.69 -3.97
CA TRP A 254 25.01 2.22 -2.66
C TRP A 254 25.14 0.69 -2.61
N TYR A 255 24.22 -0.05 -3.23
CA TYR A 255 24.36 -1.50 -3.33
C TYR A 255 25.66 -1.90 -4.03
N LEU A 256 25.98 -1.27 -5.16
CA LEU A 256 27.23 -1.53 -5.89
C LEU A 256 28.47 -1.20 -5.05
N GLN A 257 28.42 -0.13 -4.25
CA GLN A 257 29.53 0.25 -3.38
C GLN A 257 29.67 -0.65 -2.15
N GLU A 258 28.57 -0.87 -1.42
CA GLU A 258 28.57 -1.52 -0.13
C GLU A 258 28.65 -3.05 -0.22
N VAL A 259 28.01 -3.63 -1.24
CA VAL A 259 27.92 -5.09 -1.41
C VAL A 259 28.95 -5.61 -2.41
N GLU A 260 29.13 -4.91 -3.54
CA GLU A 260 30.05 -5.34 -4.59
C GLU A 260 31.43 -4.69 -4.48
N GLY A 261 31.61 -3.69 -3.62
CA GLY A 261 32.89 -2.98 -3.42
C GLY A 261 33.30 -2.10 -4.61
N LEU A 262 32.34 -1.72 -5.46
CA LEU A 262 32.63 -0.93 -6.66
C LEU A 262 32.79 0.55 -6.32
N ARG A 263 33.92 1.14 -6.69
CA ARG A 263 34.22 2.59 -6.54
C ARG A 263 33.89 3.15 -5.14
N PRO A 264 34.49 2.61 -4.07
CA PRO A 264 34.31 3.11 -2.71
C PRO A 264 34.89 4.53 -2.49
N ASP A 265 35.68 5.04 -3.47
CA ASP A 265 36.24 6.37 -3.50
C ASP A 265 35.24 7.46 -3.89
N VAL A 266 34.13 7.11 -4.51
CA VAL A 266 33.04 8.04 -4.91
C VAL A 266 32.05 8.18 -3.78
N ASP A 267 31.69 9.40 -3.41
CA ASP A 267 30.67 9.67 -2.41
C ASP A 267 29.28 9.77 -3.09
N VAL A 268 28.35 8.89 -2.73
CA VAL A 268 26.99 8.88 -3.29
C VAL A 268 26.02 9.48 -2.29
N GLU A 269 25.55 10.69 -2.60
CA GLU A 269 24.63 11.44 -1.75
C GLU A 269 23.20 11.45 -2.31
N PHE A 270 22.24 11.13 -1.44
CA PHE A 270 20.82 11.25 -1.76
C PHE A 270 20.38 12.71 -1.72
N VAL A 271 19.75 13.15 -2.80
CA VAL A 271 19.14 14.49 -2.85
C VAL A 271 17.63 14.35 -2.96
N PHE A 272 16.95 15.06 -2.10
CA PHE A 272 15.49 15.18 -2.17
C PHE A 272 15.12 16.23 -3.23
N PRO A 273 14.20 15.93 -4.17
CA PRO A 273 13.78 16.86 -5.22
C PRO A 273 12.97 18.06 -4.68
#